data_1ac1e2c0e299ed19792029d5a5be0214
#
_entry.id   1ac1e2c0e299ed19792029d5a5be0214
#
_cell.length_a   1.000
_cell.length_b   1.000
_cell.length_c   1.000
_cell.angle_alpha   90.00
_cell.angle_beta   90.00
_cell.angle_gamma   90.00
#
_symmetry.space_group_name_H-M   'P 1'
#
loop_
_entity.id
_entity.type
_entity.pdbx_description
1 polymer ?
#
loop_
_entity_poly.entity_id
_entity_poly.type
_entity_poly.pdbx_seq_one_letter_code
_entity_poly.pdbx_strand_id
1 'polypeptide(L)'
;MAEPTNPFPQLPHAAPFLLLDRVLDVGERSGVFLKLVSAADPCVGRDGRLPAAFVLEALAQGGGALLAALRGGEATPGYLAAVDDFRMLGEVRVGDQLRVEVEMLRNFGGAVLFHARALVEGEVRAEGRITLKSPR
;
A
#
# COMPACT_ATOMS: atom_id res chain seq x y z
N MET A 1 -7.18 -20.79 -21.38
CA MET A 1 -6.40 -19.65 -20.84
C MET A 1 -6.73 -19.48 -19.37
N ALA A 2 -5.72 -19.44 -18.55
CA ALA A 2 -5.94 -19.27 -17.12
C ALA A 2 -6.45 -17.86 -16.83
N GLU A 3 -7.37 -17.73 -15.87
CA GLU A 3 -7.79 -16.43 -15.39
C GLU A 3 -6.61 -15.73 -14.72
N PRO A 4 -6.52 -14.38 -14.85
CA PRO A 4 -5.48 -13.66 -14.14
C PRO A 4 -5.69 -13.87 -12.62
N THR A 5 -4.65 -14.35 -11.96
CA THR A 5 -4.69 -14.52 -10.52
C THR A 5 -4.64 -13.16 -9.84
N ASN A 6 -5.45 -12.99 -8.82
CA ASN A 6 -5.35 -11.81 -7.97
C ASN A 6 -3.96 -11.79 -7.33
N PRO A 7 -3.12 -10.76 -7.57
CA PRO A 7 -1.79 -10.70 -6.96
C PRO A 7 -1.84 -10.50 -5.44
N PHE A 8 -3.02 -10.22 -4.88
CA PHE A 8 -3.20 -9.99 -3.45
C PHE A 8 -4.29 -10.87 -2.83
N PRO A 9 -4.33 -12.21 -3.16
CA PRO A 9 -5.38 -13.06 -2.61
C PRO A 9 -5.30 -13.17 -1.08
N GLN A 10 -4.14 -12.89 -0.53
CA GLN A 10 -3.87 -12.97 0.90
C GLN A 10 -4.22 -11.70 1.67
N LEU A 11 -4.59 -10.61 1.00
CA LEU A 11 -5.07 -9.42 1.69
C LEU A 11 -6.57 -9.54 1.98
N PRO A 12 -7.02 -9.06 3.17
CA PRO A 12 -8.44 -9.06 3.49
C PRO A 12 -9.23 -8.00 2.71
N HIS A 13 -8.55 -7.22 1.90
CA HIS A 13 -9.16 -6.18 1.09
C HIS A 13 -9.65 -6.74 -0.24
N ALA A 14 -10.77 -6.22 -0.73
CA ALA A 14 -11.28 -6.51 -2.06
C ALA A 14 -11.76 -5.21 -2.70
N ALA A 15 -11.97 -5.22 -4.01
CA ALA A 15 -12.50 -4.05 -4.69
C ALA A 15 -13.84 -3.63 -4.05
N PRO A 16 -14.07 -2.32 -3.82
CA PRO A 16 -13.22 -1.17 -4.18
C PRO A 16 -12.14 -0.84 -3.18
N PHE A 17 -11.95 -1.62 -2.13
CA PHE A 17 -11.01 -1.31 -1.05
C PHE A 17 -9.60 -1.88 -1.25
N LEU A 18 -9.41 -2.79 -2.20
CA LEU A 18 -8.07 -3.21 -2.61
C LEU A 18 -7.53 -2.15 -3.57
N LEU A 19 -6.55 -1.37 -3.10
CA LEU A 19 -6.02 -0.25 -3.88
C LEU A 19 -4.82 -0.61 -4.74
N LEU A 20 -4.11 -1.68 -4.43
CA LEU A 20 -2.90 -2.06 -5.16
C LEU A 20 -3.26 -2.95 -6.35
N ASP A 21 -2.67 -2.66 -7.50
CA ASP A 21 -2.97 -3.38 -8.75
C ASP A 21 -1.92 -4.41 -9.11
N ARG A 22 -0.63 -4.18 -8.73
CA ARG A 22 0.46 -5.08 -9.08
C ARG A 22 1.54 -5.12 -8.01
N VAL A 23 2.17 -6.28 -7.90
CA VAL A 23 3.43 -6.44 -7.17
C VAL A 23 4.56 -6.24 -8.18
N LEU A 24 5.45 -5.29 -7.94
CA LEU A 24 6.59 -5.04 -8.81
C LEU A 24 7.84 -5.76 -8.31
N ASP A 25 8.06 -5.75 -7.00
CA ASP A 25 9.23 -6.40 -6.40
C ASP A 25 8.96 -6.68 -4.93
N VAL A 26 9.50 -7.79 -4.42
CA VAL A 26 9.44 -8.13 -3.00
C VAL A 26 10.79 -8.69 -2.58
N GLY A 27 11.43 -8.02 -1.62
CA GLY A 27 12.65 -8.47 -0.98
C GLY A 27 12.39 -8.93 0.45
N GLU A 28 13.46 -9.18 1.20
CA GLU A 28 13.34 -9.65 2.58
C GLU A 28 12.78 -8.61 3.55
N ARG A 29 13.00 -7.33 3.26
CA ARG A 29 12.58 -6.23 4.14
C ARG A 29 11.88 -5.12 3.39
N SER A 30 11.72 -5.24 2.09
CA SER A 30 11.15 -4.18 1.27
C SER A 30 10.25 -4.73 0.19
N GLY A 31 9.30 -3.91 -0.25
CA GLY A 31 8.41 -4.24 -1.33
C GLY A 31 8.09 -3.02 -2.16
N VAL A 32 7.79 -3.26 -3.43
CA VAL A 32 7.39 -2.22 -4.37
C VAL A 32 6.12 -2.69 -5.06
N PHE A 33 5.11 -1.84 -5.03
CA PHE A 33 3.78 -2.14 -5.56
C PHE A 33 3.33 -1.00 -6.47
N LEU A 34 2.36 -1.28 -7.30
CA LEU A 34 1.81 -0.30 -8.23
C LEU A 34 0.30 -0.14 -7.99
N LYS A 35 -0.14 1.11 -7.96
CA LYS A 35 -1.55 1.47 -8.05
C LYS A 35 -1.75 2.38 -9.26
N LEU A 36 -2.68 2.00 -10.12
CA LEU A 36 -3.11 2.82 -11.24
C LEU A 36 -4.27 3.70 -10.78
N VAL A 37 -4.13 5.00 -10.93
CA VAL A 37 -5.19 5.94 -10.53
C VAL A 37 -6.10 6.18 -11.73
N SER A 38 -7.30 5.63 -11.69
CA SER A 38 -8.27 5.68 -12.79
C SER A 38 -9.41 6.63 -12.46
N ALA A 39 -9.97 7.26 -13.50
CA ALA A 39 -11.19 8.05 -13.35
C ALA A 39 -12.39 7.23 -12.87
N ALA A 40 -12.35 5.91 -13.10
CA ALA A 40 -13.39 5.00 -12.64
C ALA A 40 -13.18 4.53 -11.19
N ASP A 41 -12.07 4.89 -10.57
CA ASP A 41 -11.76 4.53 -9.20
C ASP A 41 -12.71 5.26 -8.25
N PRO A 42 -13.51 4.55 -7.44
CA PRO A 42 -14.45 5.20 -6.53
C PRO A 42 -13.78 6.04 -5.44
N CYS A 43 -12.49 5.84 -5.20
CA CYS A 43 -11.73 6.61 -4.23
C CYS A 43 -11.31 7.99 -4.75
N VAL A 44 -11.35 8.20 -6.07
CA VAL A 44 -10.95 9.47 -6.67
C VAL A 44 -12.06 10.51 -6.45
N GLY A 45 -11.67 11.71 -6.03
CA GLY A 45 -12.59 12.80 -5.85
C GLY A 45 -13.06 13.41 -7.17
N ARG A 46 -14.07 14.29 -7.10
CA ARG A 46 -14.61 14.97 -8.28
C ARG A 46 -13.58 15.84 -8.98
N ASP A 47 -12.58 16.30 -8.25
CA ASP A 47 -11.49 17.12 -8.78
C ASP A 47 -10.40 16.28 -9.47
N GLY A 48 -10.58 14.97 -9.57
CA GLY A 48 -9.62 14.07 -10.20
C GLY A 48 -8.42 13.74 -9.33
N ARG A 49 -8.47 14.04 -8.03
CA ARG A 49 -7.38 13.75 -7.09
C ARG A 49 -7.69 12.54 -6.24
N LEU A 50 -6.66 11.78 -5.93
CA LEU A 50 -6.75 10.74 -4.92
C LEU A 50 -6.51 11.38 -3.55
N PRO A 51 -7.51 11.36 -2.64
CA PRO A 51 -7.36 11.99 -1.33
C PRO A 51 -6.24 11.37 -0.50
N ALA A 52 -5.65 12.17 0.38
CA ALA A 52 -4.55 11.74 1.25
C ALA A 52 -4.88 10.47 2.05
N ALA A 53 -6.12 10.34 2.51
CA ALA A 53 -6.54 9.15 3.25
C ALA A 53 -6.40 7.87 2.43
N PHE A 54 -6.68 7.92 1.14
CA PHE A 54 -6.53 6.76 0.26
C PHE A 54 -5.08 6.52 -0.16
N VAL A 55 -4.27 7.57 -0.23
CA VAL A 55 -2.82 7.40 -0.42
C VAL A 55 -2.23 6.68 0.79
N LEU A 56 -2.60 7.11 1.99
CA LEU A 56 -2.16 6.45 3.23
C LEU A 56 -2.63 4.99 3.27
N GLU A 57 -3.87 4.72 2.88
CA GLU A 57 -4.39 3.34 2.82
C GLU A 57 -3.58 2.49 1.84
N ALA A 58 -3.20 3.04 0.69
CA ALA A 58 -2.36 2.33 -0.27
C ALA A 58 -0.99 1.97 0.34
N LEU A 59 -0.41 2.88 1.11
CA LEU A 59 0.85 2.61 1.83
C LEU A 59 0.67 1.49 2.85
N ALA A 60 -0.42 1.52 3.61
CA ALA A 60 -0.72 0.49 4.60
C ALA A 60 -0.93 -0.88 3.93
N GLN A 61 -1.63 -0.91 2.80
CA GLN A 61 -1.81 -2.14 2.03
C GLN A 61 -0.49 -2.67 1.49
N GLY A 62 0.43 -1.78 1.10
CA GLY A 62 1.78 -2.18 0.70
C GLY A 62 2.53 -2.89 1.82
N GLY A 63 2.46 -2.35 3.03
CA GLY A 63 3.04 -3.00 4.20
C GLY A 63 2.42 -4.36 4.48
N GLY A 64 1.09 -4.45 4.41
CA GLY A 64 0.38 -5.72 4.60
C GLY A 64 0.72 -6.75 3.53
N ALA A 65 0.86 -6.32 2.28
CA ALA A 65 1.24 -7.20 1.17
C ALA A 65 2.67 -7.74 1.36
N LEU A 66 3.60 -6.90 1.81
CA LEU A 66 4.96 -7.35 2.11
C LEU A 66 4.96 -8.40 3.22
N LEU A 67 4.24 -8.16 4.31
CA LEU A 67 4.15 -9.11 5.41
C LEU A 67 3.55 -10.44 4.95
N ALA A 68 2.49 -10.40 4.14
CA ALA A 68 1.88 -11.63 3.62
C ALA A 68 2.86 -12.40 2.75
N ALA A 69 3.62 -11.72 1.89
CA ALA A 69 4.63 -12.35 1.05
C ALA A 69 5.73 -13.02 1.89
N LEU A 70 6.18 -12.35 2.96
CA LEU A 70 7.20 -12.89 3.85
C LEU A 70 6.71 -14.08 4.68
N ARG A 71 5.39 -14.23 4.82
CA ARG A 71 4.75 -15.35 5.53
C ARG A 71 4.27 -16.45 4.58
N GLY A 72 4.85 -16.55 3.40
CA GLY A 72 4.48 -17.59 2.43
C GLY A 72 3.16 -17.37 1.72
N GLY A 73 2.68 -16.14 1.69
CA GLY A 73 1.43 -15.79 1.01
C GLY A 73 0.18 -15.91 1.88
N GLU A 74 0.33 -16.20 3.16
CA GLU A 74 -0.81 -16.29 4.07
C GLU A 74 -1.26 -14.92 4.56
N ALA A 75 -2.55 -14.64 4.40
CA ALA A 75 -3.15 -13.45 4.96
C ALA A 75 -3.20 -13.59 6.49
N THR A 76 -2.62 -12.63 7.18
CA THR A 76 -2.79 -12.51 8.61
C THR A 76 -3.61 -11.26 8.85
N PRO A 77 -4.78 -11.38 9.51
CA PRO A 77 -5.55 -10.18 9.82
C PRO A 77 -4.68 -9.19 10.59
N GLY A 78 -4.81 -7.93 10.24
CA GLY A 78 -4.04 -6.88 10.89
C GLY A 78 -4.72 -5.53 10.68
N TYR A 79 -4.25 -4.55 11.38
CA TYR A 79 -4.79 -3.21 11.27
C TYR A 79 -3.70 -2.15 11.39
N LEU A 80 -4.00 -0.98 10.86
CA LEU A 80 -3.12 0.18 10.98
C LEU A 80 -3.22 0.70 12.42
N ALA A 81 -2.16 0.51 13.18
CA ALA A 81 -2.13 0.86 14.60
C ALA A 81 -1.60 2.26 14.86
N ALA A 82 -0.69 2.74 14.02
CA ALA A 82 -0.11 4.08 14.19
C ALA A 82 0.37 4.64 12.86
N VAL A 83 0.32 5.93 12.75
CA VAL A 83 0.86 6.71 11.63
C VAL A 83 1.69 7.83 12.23
N ASP A 84 2.96 7.90 11.83
CA ASP A 84 3.88 8.93 12.28
C ASP A 84 4.47 9.68 11.08
N ASP A 85 4.52 10.99 11.20
CA ASP A 85 5.16 11.86 10.21
C ASP A 85 4.63 11.65 8.77
N PHE A 86 3.35 11.28 8.63
CA PHE A 86 2.75 11.19 7.31
C PHE A 86 2.52 12.58 6.73
N ARG A 87 2.96 12.77 5.49
CA ARG A 87 2.75 14.05 4.80
C ARG A 87 2.60 13.84 3.30
N MET A 88 1.72 14.65 2.74
CA MET A 88 1.59 14.78 1.30
C MET A 88 2.57 15.84 0.81
N LEU A 89 3.39 15.47 -0.16
CA LEU A 89 4.40 16.35 -0.77
C LEU A 89 4.00 16.80 -2.16
N GLY A 90 2.94 16.25 -2.70
CA GLY A 90 2.39 16.61 -4.00
C GLY A 90 1.06 15.91 -4.22
N GLU A 91 0.39 16.26 -5.32
CA GLU A 91 -0.90 15.68 -5.65
C GLU A 91 -0.75 14.36 -6.37
N VAL A 92 -1.70 13.46 -6.15
CA VAL A 92 -1.87 12.22 -6.91
C VAL A 92 -3.17 12.37 -7.70
N ARG A 93 -3.09 12.21 -9.02
CA ARG A 93 -4.20 12.50 -9.93
C ARG A 93 -4.56 11.31 -10.80
N VAL A 94 -5.75 11.37 -11.37
CA VAL A 94 -6.19 10.45 -12.42
C VAL A 94 -5.13 10.39 -13.53
N GLY A 95 -4.78 9.18 -13.93
CA GLY A 95 -3.75 8.92 -14.93
C GLY A 95 -2.39 8.62 -14.34
N ASP A 96 -2.20 8.89 -13.06
CA ASP A 96 -0.91 8.61 -12.41
C ASP A 96 -0.72 7.12 -12.16
N GLN A 97 0.53 6.69 -12.30
CA GLN A 97 0.98 5.38 -11.85
C GLN A 97 1.66 5.61 -10.50
N LEU A 98 0.97 5.23 -9.44
CA LEU A 98 1.47 5.43 -8.10
C LEU A 98 2.31 4.22 -7.69
N ARG A 99 3.61 4.46 -7.54
CA ARG A 99 4.54 3.45 -7.03
C ARG A 99 4.57 3.53 -5.52
N VAL A 100 4.24 2.43 -4.88
CA VAL A 100 4.23 2.32 -3.41
C VAL A 100 5.47 1.55 -3.00
N GLU A 101 6.35 2.17 -2.25
CA GLU A 101 7.57 1.55 -1.73
C GLU A 101 7.48 1.46 -0.23
N VAL A 102 7.69 0.27 0.30
CA VAL A 102 7.66 0.02 1.74
C VAL A 102 8.94 -0.67 2.17
N GLU A 103 9.46 -0.27 3.33
CA GLU A 103 10.62 -0.87 3.94
C GLU A 103 10.32 -1.17 5.40
N MET A 104 10.55 -2.42 5.81
CA MET A 104 10.35 -2.83 7.17
C MET A 104 11.52 -2.32 8.03
N LEU A 105 11.23 -1.48 9.00
CA LEU A 105 12.23 -0.89 9.89
C LEU A 105 12.41 -1.71 11.16
N ARG A 106 11.31 -2.19 11.74
CA ARG A 106 11.31 -2.96 12.98
C ARG A 106 10.17 -3.96 12.98
N ASN A 107 10.43 -5.10 13.60
CA ASN A 107 9.42 -6.11 13.89
C ASN A 107 9.56 -6.47 15.36
N PHE A 108 8.54 -6.15 16.14
CA PHE A 108 8.55 -6.43 17.58
C PHE A 108 7.25 -7.11 17.99
N GLY A 109 7.32 -8.45 17.95
CA GLY A 109 6.14 -9.25 18.29
C GLY A 109 5.02 -9.01 17.28
N GLY A 110 3.84 -8.76 17.56
CA GLY A 110 2.74 -8.56 16.63
C GLY A 110 2.70 -7.20 15.93
N ALA A 111 3.68 -6.33 16.15
CA ALA A 111 3.71 -5.01 15.55
C ALA A 111 4.90 -4.85 14.62
N VAL A 112 4.68 -4.28 13.43
CA VAL A 112 5.73 -4.05 12.44
C VAL A 112 5.69 -2.58 12.01
N LEU A 113 6.84 -1.92 12.12
CA LEU A 113 7.03 -0.54 11.71
C LEU A 113 7.64 -0.49 10.31
N PHE A 114 7.02 0.26 9.42
CA PHE A 114 7.48 0.48 8.05
C PHE A 114 7.75 1.96 7.80
N HIS A 115 8.76 2.22 6.98
CA HIS A 115 8.84 3.47 6.24
C HIS A 115 8.17 3.24 4.89
N ALA A 116 7.27 4.12 4.49
CA ALA A 116 6.50 3.96 3.27
C ALA A 116 6.46 5.28 2.49
N ARG A 117 6.49 5.18 1.18
CA ARG A 117 6.38 6.35 0.32
C ARG A 117 5.65 6.01 -0.97
N ALA A 118 4.99 7.02 -1.51
CA ALA A 118 4.28 6.93 -2.77
C ALA A 118 4.95 7.88 -3.77
N LEU A 119 5.27 7.37 -4.95
CA LEU A 119 5.98 8.11 -5.99
C LEU A 119 5.19 8.10 -7.29
N VAL A 120 5.25 9.22 -8.02
CA VAL A 120 4.76 9.34 -9.38
C VAL A 120 5.94 9.81 -10.24
N GLU A 121 6.26 9.04 -11.27
CA GLU A 121 7.39 9.35 -12.17
C GLU A 121 8.71 9.62 -11.42
N GLY A 122 8.96 8.84 -10.37
CA GLY A 122 10.17 8.96 -9.56
C GLY A 122 10.14 10.09 -8.53
N GLU A 123 9.07 10.87 -8.47
CA GLU A 123 8.92 11.97 -7.52
C GLU A 123 8.08 11.55 -6.33
N VAL A 124 8.58 11.77 -5.12
CA VAL A 124 7.86 11.42 -3.90
C VAL A 124 6.66 12.35 -3.72
N ARG A 125 5.46 11.77 -3.72
CA ARG A 125 4.21 12.49 -3.50
C ARG A 125 3.71 12.41 -2.07
N ALA A 126 4.11 11.36 -1.36
CA ALA A 126 3.74 11.18 0.04
C ALA A 126 4.77 10.28 0.71
N GLU A 127 4.96 10.45 2.00
CA GLU A 127 5.79 9.56 2.80
C GLU A 127 5.37 9.58 4.26
N GLY A 128 5.74 8.54 4.98
CA GLY A 128 5.48 8.45 6.40
C GLY A 128 5.92 7.12 6.98
N ARG A 129 5.77 7.00 8.27
CA ARG A 129 6.00 5.73 8.97
C ARG A 129 4.66 5.19 9.42
N ILE A 130 4.43 3.93 9.17
CA ILE A 130 3.20 3.25 9.55
C ILE A 130 3.54 2.03 10.39
N THR A 131 2.69 1.76 11.37
CA THR A 131 2.79 0.55 12.19
C THR A 131 1.56 -0.30 11.92
N LEU A 132 1.79 -1.53 11.50
CA LEU A 132 0.74 -2.52 11.35
C LEU A 132 0.83 -3.50 12.51
N LYS A 133 -0.32 -3.90 13.04
CA LYS A 133 -0.39 -4.76 14.21
C LYS A 133 -1.35 -5.91 13.97
N SER A 134 -0.96 -7.10 14.37
CA SER A 134 -1.85 -8.26 14.35
C SER A 134 -2.82 -8.18 15.52
N PRO A 135 -4.09 -8.59 15.32
CA PRO A 135 -5.06 -8.65 16.41
C PRO A 135 -4.67 -9.81 17.32
N ARG A 136 -4.31 -9.50 18.53
CA ARG A 136 -4.16 -10.49 19.60
C ARG A 136 -3.47 -9.97 20.81
#